data_9d57624e11ed02cc0767ce59357184ff
#
_entry.id   9d57624e11ed02cc0767ce59357184ff
#
_cell.length_a   1.000
_cell.length_b   1.000
_cell.length_c   1.000
_cell.angle_alpha   90.00
_cell.angle_beta   90.00
_cell.angle_gamma   90.00
#
_symmetry.space_group_name_H-M   'P 1'
#
loop_
_entity.id
_entity.type
_entity.pdbx_description
1 polymer ?
#
loop_
_entity_poly.entity_id
_entity_poly.type
_entity_poly.pdbx_seq_one_letter_code
_entity_poly.pdbx_strand_id
1 'polypeptide(L)'
;MNTNIKTREYTTISEVSGPLMVVEGVEGVGYNEIVDIETPNGEKRSGQVLEVTDDVAVIQVFEGTTDLNTKNTKARFTGQTAKIGVSRDMMGRMFNGIGKPIDGGPEIIPDEELDINGSPMNPASREFPEEFIQTGISTIDGMNTLVRGQKLPIFSGYALQQLQAWISM
;
A
#
# COMPACT_ATOMS: atom_id res chain seq x y z
N MET A 1 11.52 5.41 22.70
CA MET A 1 10.45 4.60 23.32
C MET A 1 10.45 3.25 22.63
N ASN A 2 10.86 2.18 23.34
CA ASN A 2 10.78 0.82 22.79
C ASN A 2 9.29 0.40 22.78
N THR A 3 8.63 0.57 21.66
CA THR A 3 7.32 -0.01 21.46
C THR A 3 7.52 -1.50 21.28
N ASN A 4 7.18 -2.27 22.28
CA ASN A 4 7.18 -3.73 22.21
C ASN A 4 6.09 -4.15 21.21
N ILE A 5 6.47 -4.27 19.94
CA ILE A 5 5.56 -4.68 18.86
C ILE A 5 5.25 -6.17 19.13
N LYS A 6 4.08 -6.44 19.65
CA LYS A 6 3.61 -7.82 19.84
C LYS A 6 3.11 -8.34 18.49
N THR A 7 3.97 -9.03 17.79
CA THR A 7 3.55 -9.85 16.65
C THR A 7 2.65 -10.97 17.17
N ARG A 8 1.46 -11.13 16.59
CA ARG A 8 0.48 -12.15 16.95
C ARG A 8 0.21 -13.04 15.76
N GLU A 9 0.27 -14.34 15.96
CA GLU A 9 0.01 -15.35 14.93
C GLU A 9 -1.32 -16.05 15.21
N TYR A 10 -2.18 -16.11 14.18
CA TYR A 10 -3.48 -16.78 14.21
C TYR A 10 -3.57 -17.81 13.10
N THR A 11 -4.22 -18.91 13.41
CA THR A 11 -4.57 -19.99 12.47
C THR A 11 -6.09 -20.17 12.35
N THR A 12 -6.85 -19.28 12.98
CA THR A 12 -8.32 -19.29 13.05
C THR A 12 -8.94 -18.60 11.83
N ILE A 13 -8.57 -19.06 10.64
CA ILE A 13 -9.13 -18.54 9.41
C ILE A 13 -10.48 -19.22 9.18
N SER A 14 -11.55 -18.41 9.15
CA SER A 14 -12.92 -18.93 8.98
C SER A 14 -13.33 -18.97 7.51
N GLU A 15 -12.93 -17.99 6.72
CA GLU A 15 -13.35 -17.88 5.32
C GLU A 15 -12.24 -17.29 4.45
N VAL A 16 -12.20 -17.75 3.19
CA VAL A 16 -11.38 -17.16 2.11
C VAL A 16 -12.29 -16.97 0.91
N SER A 17 -12.54 -15.74 0.51
CA SER A 17 -13.49 -15.39 -0.56
C SER A 17 -12.93 -14.25 -1.44
N GLY A 18 -12.72 -14.55 -2.72
CA GLY A 18 -12.09 -13.60 -3.65
C GLY A 18 -10.72 -13.11 -3.11
N PRO A 19 -10.45 -11.81 -3.01
CA PRO A 19 -9.20 -11.29 -2.48
C PRO A 19 -9.20 -11.19 -0.94
N LEU A 20 -10.26 -11.62 -0.28
CA LEU A 20 -10.47 -11.44 1.16
C LEU A 20 -10.24 -12.74 1.94
N MET A 21 -9.69 -12.57 3.13
CA MET A 21 -9.52 -13.62 4.13
C MET A 21 -10.08 -13.13 5.47
N VAL A 22 -10.86 -13.95 6.13
CA VAL A 22 -11.47 -13.64 7.43
C VAL A 22 -10.77 -14.46 8.51
N VAL A 23 -10.36 -13.80 9.58
CA VAL A 23 -9.69 -14.40 10.74
C VAL A 23 -10.52 -14.09 11.99
N GLU A 24 -10.84 -15.13 12.77
CA GLU A 24 -11.62 -15.03 14.01
C GLU A 24 -10.72 -15.14 15.24
N GLY A 25 -11.23 -14.64 16.36
CA GLY A 25 -10.54 -14.70 17.65
C GLY A 25 -9.34 -13.74 17.72
N VAL A 26 -9.37 -12.64 16.97
CA VAL A 26 -8.29 -11.64 16.98
C VAL A 26 -8.48 -10.65 18.13
N GLU A 27 -7.38 -10.27 18.77
CA GLU A 27 -7.41 -9.28 19.84
C GLU A 27 -6.43 -8.13 19.56
N GLY A 28 -6.91 -6.88 19.72
CA GLY A 28 -6.10 -5.66 19.63
C GLY A 28 -5.45 -5.46 18.26
N VAL A 29 -6.14 -5.87 17.22
CA VAL A 29 -5.79 -5.63 15.82
C VAL A 29 -6.34 -4.26 15.40
N GLY A 30 -5.55 -3.52 14.63
CA GLY A 30 -5.92 -2.20 14.13
C GLY A 30 -6.30 -2.19 12.65
N TYR A 31 -7.06 -1.16 12.25
CA TYR A 31 -7.31 -0.87 10.83
C TYR A 31 -5.99 -0.57 10.11
N ASN A 32 -5.91 -0.97 8.85
CA ASN A 32 -4.75 -0.79 7.99
C ASN A 32 -3.48 -1.50 8.48
N GLU A 33 -3.57 -2.37 9.48
CA GLU A 33 -2.46 -3.18 9.95
C GLU A 33 -2.02 -4.17 8.86
N ILE A 34 -0.72 -4.30 8.70
CA ILE A 34 -0.12 -5.27 7.77
C ILE A 34 -0.09 -6.65 8.40
N VAL A 35 -0.45 -7.63 7.60
CA VAL A 35 -0.50 -9.04 8.00
C VAL A 35 0.38 -9.85 7.06
N ASP A 36 1.34 -10.56 7.63
CA ASP A 36 2.12 -11.57 6.91
C ASP A 36 1.32 -12.87 6.89
N ILE A 37 1.15 -13.44 5.71
CA ILE A 37 0.36 -14.64 5.49
C ILE A 37 1.29 -15.74 4.99
N GLU A 38 1.28 -16.88 5.66
CA GLU A 38 2.02 -18.06 5.23
C GLU A 38 1.04 -19.10 4.69
N THR A 39 1.21 -19.46 3.42
CA THR A 39 0.39 -20.50 2.78
C THR A 39 0.79 -21.89 3.28
N PRO A 40 -0.06 -22.90 3.10
CA PRO A 40 0.28 -24.28 3.44
C PRO A 40 1.56 -24.81 2.76
N ASN A 41 1.93 -24.23 1.62
CA ASN A 41 3.11 -24.58 0.85
C ASN A 41 4.37 -23.82 1.30
N GLY A 42 4.25 -22.95 2.33
CA GLY A 42 5.36 -22.13 2.83
C GLY A 42 5.61 -20.86 2.02
N GLU A 43 4.76 -20.52 1.07
CA GLU A 43 4.82 -19.25 0.34
C GLU A 43 4.37 -18.11 1.26
N LYS A 44 5.09 -17.00 1.21
CA LYS A 44 4.77 -15.81 1.99
C LYS A 44 4.00 -14.82 1.13
N ARG A 45 2.90 -14.33 1.68
CA ARG A 45 2.07 -13.27 1.09
C ARG A 45 1.86 -12.17 2.12
N SER A 46 1.40 -11.04 1.66
CA SER A 46 1.11 -9.90 2.52
C SER A 46 -0.34 -9.47 2.33
N GLY A 47 -0.92 -8.94 3.38
CA GLY A 47 -2.28 -8.40 3.34
C GLY A 47 -2.41 -7.21 4.27
N GLN A 48 -3.56 -6.58 4.19
CA GLN A 48 -3.92 -5.43 5.01
C GLN A 48 -5.29 -5.64 5.63
N VAL A 49 -5.41 -5.28 6.89
CA VAL A 49 -6.69 -5.30 7.61
C VAL A 49 -7.59 -4.20 7.05
N LEU A 50 -8.74 -4.60 6.49
CA LEU A 50 -9.76 -3.67 5.99
C LEU A 50 -10.79 -3.32 7.04
N GLU A 51 -11.17 -4.31 7.84
CA GLU A 51 -12.23 -4.15 8.82
C GLU A 51 -11.93 -5.01 10.05
N VAL A 52 -12.28 -4.49 11.21
CA VAL A 52 -12.24 -5.22 12.48
C VAL A 52 -13.57 -5.02 13.18
N THR A 53 -14.24 -6.11 13.49
CA THR A 53 -15.51 -6.12 14.23
C THR A 53 -15.38 -7.11 15.37
N ASP A 54 -15.45 -6.62 16.61
CA ASP A 54 -15.25 -7.40 17.84
C ASP A 54 -13.95 -8.22 17.80
N ASP A 55 -14.05 -9.51 17.56
CA ASP A 55 -12.94 -10.45 17.47
C ASP A 55 -12.68 -11.00 16.06
N VAL A 56 -13.27 -10.37 15.03
CA VAL A 56 -13.14 -10.77 13.63
C VAL A 56 -12.40 -9.71 12.84
N ALA A 57 -11.37 -10.11 12.10
CA ALA A 57 -10.64 -9.25 11.17
C ALA A 57 -10.83 -9.70 9.72
N VAL A 58 -11.18 -8.77 8.85
CA VAL A 58 -11.24 -8.96 7.40
C VAL A 58 -9.95 -8.41 6.78
N ILE A 59 -9.22 -9.26 6.08
CA ILE A 59 -7.91 -8.97 5.52
C ILE A 59 -8.00 -9.03 3.99
N GLN A 60 -7.51 -8.01 3.32
CA GLN A 60 -7.27 -8.04 1.88
C GLN A 60 -5.87 -8.58 1.61
N VAL A 61 -5.80 -9.66 0.85
CA VAL A 61 -4.53 -10.28 0.44
C VAL A 61 -4.04 -9.67 -0.86
N PHE A 62 -2.82 -9.16 -0.90
CA PHE A 62 -2.31 -8.41 -2.06
C PHE A 62 -1.96 -9.31 -3.24
N GLU A 63 -1.32 -10.44 -2.99
CA GLU A 63 -0.87 -11.37 -4.02
C GLU A 63 -1.98 -12.38 -4.43
N GLY A 64 -3.20 -12.19 -3.91
CA GLY A 64 -4.33 -13.08 -4.15
C GLY A 64 -4.41 -14.25 -3.17
N THR A 65 -5.52 -14.97 -3.23
CA THR A 65 -5.90 -15.99 -2.25
C THR A 65 -5.81 -17.42 -2.78
N THR A 66 -5.25 -17.61 -3.98
CA THR A 66 -5.03 -18.95 -4.56
C THR A 66 -4.18 -19.78 -3.60
N ASP A 67 -4.56 -21.05 -3.37
CA ASP A 67 -3.90 -21.98 -2.45
C ASP A 67 -3.98 -21.63 -0.95
N LEU A 68 -4.66 -20.55 -0.57
CA LEU A 68 -5.02 -20.33 0.82
C LEU A 68 -6.17 -21.25 1.23
N ASN A 69 -6.09 -21.80 2.43
CA ASN A 69 -7.16 -22.58 3.01
C ASN A 69 -7.35 -22.25 4.49
N THR A 70 -8.49 -22.63 5.03
CA THR A 70 -8.87 -22.32 6.42
C THR A 70 -8.14 -23.19 7.47
N LYS A 71 -7.41 -24.25 7.07
CA LYS A 71 -6.84 -25.21 8.02
C LYS A 71 -5.35 -25.02 8.30
N ASN A 72 -4.58 -24.66 7.26
CA ASN A 72 -3.12 -24.69 7.32
C ASN A 72 -2.49 -23.33 6.93
N THR A 73 -3.29 -22.31 6.72
CA THR A 73 -2.79 -20.93 6.49
C THR A 73 -2.56 -20.26 7.83
N LYS A 74 -1.47 -19.51 7.95
CA LYS A 74 -1.15 -18.74 9.13
C LYS A 74 -1.21 -17.25 8.82
N ALA A 75 -1.80 -16.47 9.71
CA ALA A 75 -1.85 -15.02 9.62
C ALA A 75 -1.10 -14.42 10.81
N ARG A 76 -0.05 -13.64 10.50
CA ARG A 76 0.77 -12.96 11.50
C ARG A 76 0.52 -11.46 11.40
N PHE A 77 -0.11 -10.90 12.41
CA PHE A 77 -0.35 -9.47 12.53
C PHE A 77 0.92 -8.78 13.04
N THR A 78 1.35 -7.74 12.33
CA THR A 78 2.64 -7.05 12.58
C THR A 78 2.54 -5.95 13.62
N GLY A 79 1.32 -5.50 13.95
CA GLY A 79 1.09 -4.34 14.82
C GLY A 79 1.48 -3.01 14.19
N GLN A 80 1.70 -2.97 12.88
CA GLN A 80 2.12 -1.78 12.16
C GLN A 80 1.30 -1.59 10.89
N THR A 81 1.10 -0.34 10.51
CA THR A 81 0.56 0.04 9.19
C THR A 81 1.63 -0.13 8.12
N ALA A 82 1.20 -0.09 6.85
CA ALA A 82 2.12 -0.15 5.73
C ALA A 82 3.03 1.09 5.72
N LYS A 83 4.33 0.85 5.74
CA LYS A 83 5.36 1.88 5.65
C LYS A 83 6.17 1.73 4.39
N ILE A 84 6.66 2.83 3.87
CA ILE A 84 7.62 2.86 2.78
C ILE A 84 8.91 3.52 3.26
N GLY A 85 10.02 2.85 3.04
CA GLY A 85 11.33 3.44 3.26
C GLY A 85 11.65 4.43 2.16
N VAL A 86 12.04 5.63 2.52
CA VAL A 86 12.40 6.71 1.57
C VAL A 86 13.86 7.09 1.71
N SER A 87 14.51 7.31 0.57
CA SER A 87 15.88 7.80 0.48
C SER A 87 16.11 8.45 -0.88
N ARG A 88 17.20 9.18 -1.03
CA ARG A 88 17.59 9.76 -2.33
C ARG A 88 17.97 8.71 -3.36
N ASP A 89 18.35 7.51 -2.91
CA ASP A 89 18.72 6.39 -3.78
C ASP A 89 17.53 5.77 -4.52
N MET A 90 16.31 6.20 -4.17
CA MET A 90 15.09 5.82 -4.90
C MET A 90 14.96 6.52 -6.26
N MET A 91 15.67 7.64 -6.46
CA MET A 91 15.53 8.41 -7.69
C MET A 91 15.99 7.61 -8.91
N GLY A 92 15.15 7.57 -9.95
CA GLY A 92 15.43 6.83 -11.18
C GLY A 92 15.27 5.31 -11.07
N ARG A 93 14.75 4.79 -9.96
CA ARG A 93 14.50 3.37 -9.72
C ARG A 93 13.01 3.03 -9.89
N MET A 94 12.71 1.76 -10.11
CA MET A 94 11.34 1.24 -10.21
C MET A 94 11.01 0.35 -9.02
N PHE A 95 9.83 0.58 -8.44
CA PHE A 95 9.35 -0.13 -7.26
C PHE A 95 7.95 -0.71 -7.49
N ASN A 96 7.65 -1.79 -6.79
CA ASN A 96 6.26 -2.28 -6.69
C ASN A 96 5.46 -1.44 -5.68
N GLY A 97 4.16 -1.75 -5.53
CA GLY A 97 3.25 -1.01 -4.63
C GLY A 97 3.58 -1.08 -3.14
N ILE A 98 4.49 -1.95 -2.72
CA ILE A 98 4.97 -2.07 -1.34
C ILE A 98 6.41 -1.54 -1.16
N GLY A 99 6.95 -0.83 -2.15
CA GLY A 99 8.25 -0.19 -2.09
C GLY A 99 9.45 -1.11 -2.33
N LYS A 100 9.24 -2.34 -2.83
CA LYS A 100 10.37 -3.22 -3.21
C LYS A 100 10.84 -2.93 -4.62
N PRO A 101 12.17 -2.87 -4.86
CA PRO A 101 12.73 -2.67 -6.21
C PRO A 101 12.30 -3.80 -7.16
N ILE A 102 11.90 -3.43 -8.38
CA ILE A 102 11.56 -4.37 -9.47
C ILE A 102 12.46 -4.21 -10.68
N ASP A 103 13.46 -3.34 -10.61
CA ASP A 103 14.43 -3.03 -11.67
C ASP A 103 15.67 -3.92 -11.62
N GLY A 104 15.72 -4.94 -10.75
CA GLY A 104 16.87 -5.81 -10.55
C GLY A 104 18.04 -5.17 -9.80
N GLY A 105 17.89 -3.94 -9.33
CA GLY A 105 18.88 -3.28 -8.49
C GLY A 105 18.84 -3.75 -7.02
N PRO A 106 19.83 -3.33 -6.21
CA PRO A 106 19.90 -3.68 -4.80
C PRO A 106 18.71 -3.08 -4.02
N GLU A 107 18.41 -3.68 -2.86
CA GLU A 107 17.50 -3.09 -1.90
C GLU A 107 18.01 -1.73 -1.42
N ILE A 108 17.07 -0.82 -1.19
CA ILE A 108 17.38 0.52 -0.70
C ILE A 108 17.46 0.48 0.82
N ILE A 109 18.51 1.09 1.36
CA ILE A 109 18.60 1.37 2.79
C ILE A 109 17.90 2.71 3.01
N PRO A 110 16.73 2.71 3.68
CA PRO A 110 15.96 3.93 3.85
C PRO A 110 16.63 4.90 4.83
N ASP A 111 16.58 6.18 4.52
CA ASP A 111 16.93 7.24 5.47
C ASP A 111 15.82 7.43 6.51
N GLU A 112 14.57 7.22 6.08
CA GLU A 112 13.37 7.37 6.89
C GLU A 112 12.28 6.39 6.45
N GLU A 113 11.46 5.93 7.39
CA GLU A 113 10.27 5.12 7.12
C GLU A 113 9.00 5.95 7.33
N LEU A 114 8.22 6.10 6.28
CA LEU A 114 6.97 6.87 6.30
C LEU A 114 5.76 5.96 6.13
N ASP A 115 4.68 6.28 6.86
CA ASP A 115 3.38 5.62 6.66
C ASP A 115 2.82 6.00 5.28
N ILE A 116 2.44 5.00 4.48
CA ILE A 116 1.92 5.24 3.13
C ILE A 116 0.58 5.98 3.11
N ASN A 117 -0.19 5.90 4.18
CA ASN A 117 -1.45 6.63 4.32
C ASN A 117 -1.21 8.09 4.72
N GLY A 118 0.00 8.41 5.18
CA GLY A 118 0.33 9.72 5.69
C GLY A 118 -0.43 10.09 6.97
N SER A 119 -0.31 11.36 7.36
CA SER A 119 -1.07 11.91 8.48
C SER A 119 -2.33 12.60 7.97
N PRO A 120 -3.49 12.42 8.62
CA PRO A 120 -4.70 13.13 8.25
C PRO A 120 -4.49 14.64 8.38
N MET A 121 -4.76 15.38 7.32
CA MET A 121 -4.66 16.82 7.31
C MET A 121 -5.96 17.44 7.84
N ASN A 122 -5.85 18.41 8.77
CA ASN A 122 -6.99 19.19 9.20
C ASN A 122 -7.57 19.95 7.99
N PRO A 123 -8.87 19.80 7.66
CA PRO A 123 -9.48 20.52 6.55
C PRO A 123 -9.31 22.04 6.60
N ALA A 124 -9.25 22.62 7.82
CA ALA A 124 -9.04 24.05 8.00
C ALA A 124 -7.62 24.53 7.68
N SER A 125 -6.63 23.63 7.60
CA SER A 125 -5.26 23.94 7.21
C SER A 125 -5.00 23.78 5.72
N ARG A 126 -6.02 23.46 4.93
CA ARG A 126 -5.88 23.37 3.48
C ARG A 126 -5.85 24.75 2.86
N GLU A 127 -4.82 25.01 2.12
CA GLU A 127 -4.70 26.21 1.29
C GLU A 127 -5.13 25.88 -0.15
N PHE A 128 -5.61 26.88 -0.87
CA PHE A 128 -5.88 26.72 -2.29
C PHE A 128 -4.56 26.59 -3.02
N PRO A 129 -4.41 25.58 -3.92
CA PRO A 129 -3.20 25.41 -4.69
C PRO A 129 -3.04 26.57 -5.68
N GLU A 130 -1.86 27.22 -5.67
CA GLU A 130 -1.53 28.36 -6.54
C GLU A 130 -0.34 28.09 -7.46
N GLU A 131 0.50 27.09 -7.14
CA GLU A 131 1.69 26.79 -7.93
C GLU A 131 1.34 26.00 -9.18
N PHE A 132 1.54 26.64 -10.35
CA PHE A 132 1.37 26.02 -11.65
C PHE A 132 2.47 24.99 -11.93
N ILE A 133 2.08 23.83 -12.45
CA ILE A 133 2.99 22.81 -12.95
C ILE A 133 2.92 22.81 -14.48
N GLN A 134 4.02 23.23 -15.11
CA GLN A 134 4.15 23.17 -16.56
C GLN A 134 4.46 21.73 -16.98
N THR A 135 3.51 21.08 -17.66
CA THR A 135 3.66 19.68 -18.10
C THR A 135 4.30 19.54 -19.48
N GLY A 136 4.30 20.61 -20.28
CA GLY A 136 4.70 20.59 -21.68
C GLY A 136 3.65 19.99 -22.63
N ILE A 137 2.49 19.58 -22.09
CA ILE A 137 1.36 19.07 -22.88
C ILE A 137 0.36 20.20 -23.05
N SER A 138 0.24 20.75 -24.26
CA SER A 138 -0.55 21.95 -24.55
C SER A 138 -2.01 21.87 -24.12
N THR A 139 -2.62 20.70 -24.22
CA THR A 139 -4.02 20.47 -23.79
C THR A 139 -4.17 20.51 -22.29
N ILE A 140 -3.19 20.05 -21.52
CA ILE A 140 -3.19 20.15 -20.06
C ILE A 140 -2.90 21.57 -19.65
N ASP A 141 -1.79 22.13 -20.14
CA ASP A 141 -1.31 23.45 -19.72
C ASP A 141 -2.28 24.59 -20.11
N GLY A 142 -2.98 24.44 -21.24
CA GLY A 142 -3.88 25.48 -21.75
C GLY A 142 -5.36 25.32 -21.39
N MET A 143 -5.85 24.09 -21.22
CA MET A 143 -7.28 23.84 -21.04
C MET A 143 -7.63 23.24 -19.67
N ASN A 144 -6.72 22.54 -19.06
CA ASN A 144 -6.93 21.86 -17.76
C ASN A 144 -5.69 22.00 -16.88
N THR A 145 -5.28 23.23 -16.66
CA THR A 145 -4.09 23.63 -15.94
C THR A 145 -3.89 22.83 -14.65
N LEU A 146 -2.73 22.19 -14.54
CA LEU A 146 -2.35 21.43 -13.37
C LEU A 146 -1.66 22.33 -12.35
N VAL A 147 -2.07 22.23 -11.11
CA VAL A 147 -1.42 22.91 -9.98
C VAL A 147 -0.94 21.91 -8.94
N ARG A 148 0.11 22.25 -8.19
CA ARG A 148 0.70 21.38 -7.19
C ARG A 148 -0.37 20.97 -6.14
N GLY A 149 -0.49 19.66 -5.86
CA GLY A 149 -1.49 19.10 -4.96
C GLY A 149 -2.84 18.75 -5.62
N GLN A 150 -3.03 19.06 -6.90
CA GLN A 150 -4.22 18.67 -7.65
C GLN A 150 -4.11 17.21 -8.12
N LYS A 151 -5.25 16.51 -8.14
CA LYS A 151 -5.37 15.17 -8.73
C LYS A 151 -5.88 15.31 -10.16
N LEU A 152 -5.08 14.88 -11.13
CA LEU A 152 -5.47 14.80 -12.53
C LEU A 152 -5.61 13.33 -12.95
N PRO A 153 -6.83 12.80 -13.16
CA PRO A 153 -7.00 11.44 -13.66
C PRO A 153 -6.65 11.38 -15.15
N ILE A 154 -5.77 10.46 -15.51
CA ILE A 154 -5.39 10.20 -16.90
C ILE A 154 -5.93 8.82 -17.27
N PHE A 155 -6.87 8.78 -18.21
CA PHE A 155 -7.44 7.54 -18.74
C PHE A 155 -6.88 7.28 -20.13
N SER A 156 -6.36 6.07 -20.34
CA SER A 156 -5.87 5.63 -21.66
C SER A 156 -6.28 4.20 -21.93
N GLY A 157 -6.69 3.91 -23.16
CA GLY A 157 -6.93 2.54 -23.62
C GLY A 157 -5.67 1.72 -23.87
N TYR A 158 -4.50 2.36 -23.89
CA TYR A 158 -3.20 1.72 -24.15
C TYR A 158 -2.16 2.19 -23.13
N ALA A 159 -1.54 1.25 -22.46
CA ALA A 159 -0.54 1.51 -21.39
C ALA A 159 0.65 2.38 -21.84
N LEU A 160 1.04 2.31 -23.11
CA LEU A 160 2.17 3.09 -23.67
C LEU A 160 1.95 4.60 -23.66
N GLN A 161 0.71 5.06 -23.84
CA GLN A 161 0.40 6.50 -23.82
C GLN A 161 0.45 7.08 -22.39
N GLN A 162 0.12 6.29 -21.39
CA GLN A 162 0.24 6.71 -19.99
C GLN A 162 1.71 6.87 -19.59
N LEU A 163 2.58 5.95 -20.03
CA LEU A 163 4.01 6.01 -19.74
C LEU A 163 4.66 7.28 -20.32
N GLN A 164 4.30 7.69 -21.53
CA GLN A 164 4.83 8.90 -22.14
C GLN A 164 4.42 10.17 -21.38
N ALA A 165 3.21 10.24 -20.87
CA ALA A 165 2.76 11.36 -20.06
C ALA A 165 3.53 11.50 -18.74
N TRP A 166 3.91 10.36 -18.12
CA TRP A 166 4.70 10.35 -16.89
C TRP A 166 6.18 10.69 -17.07
N ILE A 167 6.76 10.34 -18.22
CA ILE A 167 8.17 10.61 -18.53
C ILE A 167 8.37 12.10 -18.88
N SER A 168 7.30 12.78 -19.29
CA SER A 168 7.33 14.19 -19.69
C SER A 168 7.10 15.17 -18.54
N MET A 169 6.78 14.69 -17.34
CA MET A 169 6.60 15.45 -16.09
C MET A 169 7.86 15.42 -15.23
#